data_366e58a5984f842f0ae1011dd60e9bfb
#
_entry.id   366e58a5984f842f0ae1011dd60e9bfb
#
_cell.length_a   1.000
_cell.length_b   1.000
_cell.length_c   1.000
_cell.angle_alpha   90.00
_cell.angle_beta   90.00
_cell.angle_gamma   90.00
#
_symmetry.space_group_name_H-M   'P 1'
#
loop_
_entity.id
_entity.type
_entity.pdbx_description
1 polymer ?
#
loop_
_entity_poly.entity_id
_entity_poly.type
_entity_poly.pdbx_seq_one_letter_code
_entity_poly.pdbx_strand_id
1 'polypeptide(L)'
;MKRIFRCIAAFLFLFYILFLSERAESANASVYHNLRNYTVDDGLSSNHVYGIVQDSIGFIWFGTDNGLCRFDGCEFRCYTHTDGDRSSISSNNIRRLMLDSRGQIWLALDNGVDIYTPAADRFRHFDVRTSDGACVTGQTTEVIEDREGEIWIATVNSGLFRWNPVTECLTVYRHVPGDDTSIAQDYIS
;
A
#
# COMPACT_ATOMS: atom_id res chain seq x y z
N MET A 1 47.96 -51.99 20.21
CA MET A 1 47.65 -51.04 19.11
C MET A 1 46.13 -50.78 18.89
N LYS A 2 45.28 -51.79 18.80
CA LYS A 2 43.83 -51.62 18.49
C LYS A 2 43.04 -50.81 19.55
N ARG A 3 43.42 -50.80 20.85
CA ARG A 3 42.72 -50.05 21.91
C ARG A 3 43.04 -48.55 21.91
N ILE A 4 44.27 -48.17 21.51
CA ILE A 4 44.68 -46.75 21.48
C ILE A 4 43.98 -46.05 20.30
N PHE A 5 43.84 -46.73 19.12
CA PHE A 5 43.12 -46.20 17.97
C PHE A 5 41.63 -45.94 18.26
N ARG A 6 41.00 -46.80 19.05
CA ARG A 6 39.58 -46.61 19.45
C ARG A 6 39.39 -45.41 20.37
N CYS A 7 40.33 -45.14 21.30
CA CYS A 7 40.27 -43.95 22.16
C CYS A 7 40.51 -42.66 21.38
N ILE A 8 41.42 -42.63 20.42
CA ILE A 8 41.68 -41.45 19.57
C ILE A 8 40.47 -41.16 18.68
N ALA A 9 39.86 -42.18 18.08
CA ALA A 9 38.66 -42.00 17.25
C ALA A 9 37.46 -41.47 18.06
N ALA A 10 37.28 -41.97 19.29
CA ALA A 10 36.22 -41.47 20.18
C ALA A 10 36.48 -40.03 20.61
N PHE A 11 37.73 -39.64 20.85
CA PHE A 11 38.08 -38.26 21.24
C PHE A 11 37.88 -37.28 20.07
N LEU A 12 38.25 -37.69 18.85
CA LEU A 12 38.02 -36.88 17.63
C LEU A 12 36.53 -36.74 17.31
N PHE A 13 35.75 -37.78 17.55
CA PHE A 13 34.29 -37.73 17.36
C PHE A 13 33.59 -36.81 18.40
N LEU A 14 34.05 -36.84 19.65
CA LEU A 14 33.57 -35.94 20.70
C LEU A 14 33.94 -34.46 20.35
N PHE A 15 35.16 -34.24 19.89
CA PHE A 15 35.64 -32.92 19.48
C PHE A 15 34.83 -32.37 18.28
N TYR A 16 34.47 -33.25 17.32
CA TYR A 16 33.64 -32.90 16.18
C TYR A 16 32.22 -32.56 16.58
N ILE A 17 31.63 -33.27 17.55
CA ILE A 17 30.30 -32.95 18.07
C ILE A 17 30.30 -31.61 18.85
N LEU A 18 31.36 -31.34 19.64
CA LEU A 18 31.52 -30.07 20.33
C LEU A 18 31.68 -28.90 19.34
N PHE A 19 32.41 -29.11 18.25
CA PHE A 19 32.58 -28.08 17.20
C PHE A 19 31.29 -27.83 16.39
N LEU A 20 30.41 -28.84 16.28
CA LEU A 20 29.10 -28.70 15.66
C LEU A 20 28.11 -27.98 16.56
N SER A 21 28.24 -28.13 17.90
CA SER A 21 27.36 -27.43 18.84
C SER A 21 27.65 -25.92 18.90
N GLU A 22 28.90 -25.51 18.75
CA GLU A 22 29.27 -24.08 18.69
C GLU A 22 28.79 -23.40 17.39
N ARG A 23 28.64 -24.17 16.29
CA ARG A 23 28.05 -23.62 15.04
C ARG A 23 26.53 -23.51 15.09
N ALA A 24 25.85 -24.25 15.94
CA ALA A 24 24.40 -24.19 16.08
C ALA A 24 23.92 -22.97 16.87
N GLU A 25 24.73 -22.45 17.78
CA GLU A 25 24.37 -21.22 18.54
C GLU A 25 24.57 -19.93 17.75
N SER A 26 25.42 -19.95 16.69
CA SER A 26 25.63 -18.77 15.82
C SER A 26 24.50 -18.54 14.82
N ALA A 27 23.56 -19.47 14.66
CA ALA A 27 22.43 -19.31 13.72
C ALA A 27 21.23 -18.59 14.33
N ASN A 28 21.22 -18.32 15.64
CA ASN A 28 20.22 -17.54 16.34
C ASN A 28 20.72 -16.14 16.73
N ALA A 29 21.67 -15.58 16.00
CA ALA A 29 21.84 -14.12 16.01
C ALA A 29 20.53 -13.55 15.47
N SER A 30 19.62 -13.22 16.38
CA SER A 30 18.43 -12.46 16.08
C SER A 30 18.88 -11.25 15.28
N VAL A 31 18.47 -11.20 14.02
CA VAL A 31 18.64 -10.04 13.17
C VAL A 31 17.72 -8.97 13.80
N TYR A 32 18.20 -8.35 14.89
CA TYR A 32 17.63 -7.10 15.35
C TYR A 32 17.99 -6.08 14.27
N HIS A 33 17.14 -5.99 13.27
CA HIS A 33 17.14 -4.81 12.44
C HIS A 33 17.01 -3.63 13.39
N ASN A 34 17.86 -2.62 13.25
CA ASN A 34 17.67 -1.35 13.91
C ASN A 34 16.32 -0.81 13.46
N LEU A 35 15.26 -1.15 14.20
CA LEU A 35 13.94 -0.61 13.95
C LEU A 35 14.01 0.89 14.24
N ARG A 36 13.82 1.70 13.22
CA ARG A 36 13.66 3.14 13.35
C ARG A 36 12.16 3.45 13.35
N ASN A 37 11.72 4.14 14.37
CA ASN A 37 10.37 4.66 14.44
C ASN A 37 10.35 6.05 13.82
N TYR A 38 9.41 6.30 12.91
CA TYR A 38 9.18 7.60 12.29
C TYR A 38 7.85 8.15 12.79
N THR A 39 7.87 9.41 13.21
CA THR A 39 6.73 10.11 13.80
C THR A 39 6.57 11.50 13.17
N VAL A 40 5.59 12.25 13.64
CA VAL A 40 5.42 13.66 13.25
C VAL A 40 6.64 14.53 13.58
N ASP A 41 7.42 14.14 14.60
CA ASP A 41 8.66 14.86 14.96
C ASP A 41 9.76 14.67 13.91
N ASP A 42 9.67 13.59 13.09
CA ASP A 42 10.58 13.32 11.97
C ASP A 42 10.07 13.94 10.65
N GLY A 43 8.91 14.59 10.65
CA GLY A 43 8.32 15.26 9.49
C GLY A 43 7.15 14.53 8.82
N LEU A 44 6.68 13.40 9.39
CA LEU A 44 5.44 12.75 8.93
C LEU A 44 4.24 13.65 9.26
N SER A 45 3.23 13.71 8.39
CA SER A 45 2.07 14.60 8.61
C SER A 45 1.13 14.13 9.73
N SER A 46 1.10 12.83 10.01
CA SER A 46 0.34 12.21 11.10
C SER A 46 0.95 10.87 11.49
N ASN A 47 0.80 10.48 12.76
CA ASN A 47 1.18 9.15 13.24
C ASN A 47 0.18 8.05 12.83
N HIS A 48 -0.97 8.40 12.26
CA HIS A 48 -1.97 7.46 11.76
C HIS A 48 -1.74 7.22 10.26
N VAL A 49 -1.04 6.13 9.95
CA VAL A 49 -0.75 5.70 8.58
C VAL A 49 -1.73 4.59 8.17
N TYR A 50 -2.49 4.81 7.08
CA TYR A 50 -3.49 3.88 6.58
C TYR A 50 -3.05 3.14 5.31
N GLY A 51 -2.03 3.63 4.62
CA GLY A 51 -1.51 3.01 3.40
C GLY A 51 -0.05 3.33 3.19
N ILE A 52 0.70 2.36 2.66
CA ILE A 52 2.11 2.51 2.31
C ILE A 52 2.33 1.87 0.94
N VAL A 53 2.98 2.58 0.02
CA VAL A 53 3.42 2.06 -1.27
C VAL A 53 4.84 2.54 -1.58
N GLN A 54 5.57 1.78 -2.39
CA GLN A 54 6.89 2.18 -2.88
C GLN A 54 6.82 2.38 -4.38
N ASP A 55 7.28 3.54 -4.87
CA ASP A 55 7.33 3.79 -6.30
C ASP A 55 8.58 3.16 -6.97
N SER A 56 8.64 3.22 -8.30
CA SER A 56 9.72 2.62 -9.08
C SER A 56 11.08 3.30 -8.92
N ILE A 57 11.11 4.50 -8.34
CA ILE A 57 12.34 5.25 -8.03
C ILE A 57 12.89 4.84 -6.67
N GLY A 58 12.03 4.26 -5.81
CA GLY A 58 12.37 3.80 -4.47
C GLY A 58 11.86 4.69 -3.34
N PHE A 59 11.16 5.79 -3.64
CA PHE A 59 10.47 6.59 -2.62
C PHE A 59 9.36 5.80 -1.97
N ILE A 60 9.21 5.95 -0.65
CA ILE A 60 8.11 5.35 0.10
C ILE A 60 7.06 6.43 0.35
N TRP A 61 5.80 6.08 0.03
CA TRP A 61 4.66 6.96 0.16
C TRP A 61 3.76 6.49 1.30
N PHE A 62 3.32 7.44 2.11
CA PHE A 62 2.49 7.21 3.29
C PHE A 62 1.19 7.99 3.16
N GLY A 63 0.07 7.28 3.13
CA GLY A 63 -1.26 7.87 3.23
C GLY A 63 -1.67 7.97 4.70
N THR A 64 -2.01 9.16 5.14
CA THR A 64 -2.36 9.45 6.52
C THR A 64 -3.75 10.11 6.62
N ASP A 65 -4.24 10.34 7.83
CA ASP A 65 -5.43 11.18 8.06
C ASP A 65 -5.15 12.69 7.94
N ASN A 66 -3.90 13.06 7.65
CA ASN A 66 -3.49 14.46 7.46
C ASN A 66 -2.60 14.66 6.21
N GLY A 67 -2.93 14.00 5.11
CA GLY A 67 -2.27 14.16 3.81
C GLY A 67 -1.39 13.00 3.39
N LEU A 68 -0.75 13.17 2.23
CA LEU A 68 0.18 12.23 1.61
C LEU A 68 1.61 12.65 1.91
N CYS A 69 2.43 11.75 2.44
CA CYS A 69 3.86 12.02 2.64
C CYS A 69 4.72 11.09 1.79
N ARG A 70 5.76 11.65 1.18
CA ARG A 70 6.82 10.94 0.47
C ARG A 70 8.09 10.95 1.31
N PHE A 71 8.72 9.79 1.46
CA PHE A 71 9.99 9.61 2.15
C PHE A 71 11.08 9.17 1.18
N ASP A 72 12.21 9.86 1.18
CA ASP A 72 13.34 9.60 0.29
C ASP A 72 14.47 8.77 0.93
N GLY A 73 14.25 8.30 2.16
CA GLY A 73 15.26 7.62 2.98
C GLY A 73 15.89 8.53 4.04
N CYS A 74 15.74 9.86 3.92
CA CYS A 74 16.30 10.85 4.83
C CYS A 74 15.22 11.75 5.43
N GLU A 75 14.33 12.31 4.60
CA GLU A 75 13.34 13.31 5.01
C GLU A 75 11.97 13.06 4.38
N PHE A 76 10.94 13.63 5.01
CA PHE A 76 9.56 13.59 4.53
C PHE A 76 9.22 14.87 3.76
N ARG A 77 8.57 14.71 2.60
CA ARG A 77 7.84 15.77 1.91
C ARG A 77 6.37 15.44 1.92
N CYS A 78 5.54 16.28 2.55
CA CYS A 78 4.12 16.04 2.68
C CYS A 78 3.30 16.99 1.82
N TYR A 79 2.16 16.48 1.33
CA TYR A 79 1.18 17.16 0.50
C TYR A 79 -0.15 17.16 1.23
N THR A 80 -0.76 18.33 1.33
CA THR A 80 -2.04 18.52 2.02
C THR A 80 -3.04 19.21 1.11
N HIS A 81 -4.32 19.08 1.45
CA HIS A 81 -5.39 19.83 0.81
C HIS A 81 -5.22 21.34 1.03
N THR A 82 -5.46 22.11 -0.01
CA THR A 82 -5.49 23.56 0.01
C THR A 82 -6.78 24.06 -0.60
N ASP A 83 -7.59 24.79 0.16
CA ASP A 83 -8.86 25.33 -0.29
C ASP A 83 -8.69 26.19 -1.55
N GLY A 84 -9.48 25.89 -2.58
CA GLY A 84 -9.46 26.61 -3.85
C GLY A 84 -8.31 26.22 -4.80
N ASP A 85 -7.36 25.40 -4.37
CA ASP A 85 -6.27 24.89 -5.22
C ASP A 85 -6.61 23.49 -5.74
N ARG A 86 -7.06 23.40 -6.99
CA ARG A 86 -7.37 22.14 -7.65
C ARG A 86 -6.13 21.29 -7.98
N SER A 87 -4.94 21.81 -7.80
CA SER A 87 -3.69 21.05 -7.97
C SER A 87 -3.25 20.35 -6.68
N SER A 88 -3.86 20.69 -5.52
CA SER A 88 -3.69 19.98 -4.26
C SER A 88 -4.56 18.72 -4.20
N ILE A 89 -4.32 17.84 -3.22
CA ILE A 89 -5.23 16.71 -2.94
C ILE A 89 -6.62 17.23 -2.53
N SER A 90 -7.68 16.49 -2.85
CA SER A 90 -9.06 16.91 -2.57
C SER A 90 -9.48 16.71 -1.11
N SER A 91 -8.77 15.89 -0.36
CA SER A 91 -8.93 15.69 1.10
C SER A 91 -7.62 15.26 1.74
N ASN A 92 -7.42 15.65 3.00
CA ASN A 92 -6.29 15.19 3.80
C ASN A 92 -6.48 13.74 4.31
N ASN A 93 -7.70 13.24 4.33
CA ASN A 93 -8.01 11.94 4.91
C ASN A 93 -7.85 10.82 3.87
N ILE A 94 -6.65 10.24 3.83
CA ILE A 94 -6.29 9.17 2.90
C ILE A 94 -6.51 7.82 3.58
N ARG A 95 -7.40 6.99 3.04
CA ARG A 95 -7.78 5.68 3.57
C ARG A 95 -6.93 4.55 3.03
N ARG A 96 -6.56 4.63 1.74
CA ARG A 96 -5.73 3.63 1.07
C ARG A 96 -4.85 4.29 0.02
N LEU A 97 -3.76 3.62 -0.29
CA LEU A 97 -2.89 3.94 -1.42
C LEU A 97 -2.74 2.70 -2.30
N MET A 98 -2.73 2.90 -3.60
CA MET A 98 -2.39 1.87 -4.58
C MET A 98 -1.44 2.47 -5.61
N LEU A 99 -0.36 1.75 -5.93
CA LEU A 99 0.51 2.07 -7.06
C LEU A 99 0.07 1.21 -8.24
N ASP A 100 -0.33 1.87 -9.34
CA ASP A 100 -0.72 1.15 -10.55
C ASP A 100 0.48 0.75 -11.41
N SER A 101 0.25 -0.10 -12.39
CA SER A 101 1.28 -0.59 -13.32
C SER A 101 1.90 0.50 -14.20
N ARG A 102 1.31 1.70 -14.24
CA ARG A 102 1.80 2.89 -14.97
C ARG A 102 2.62 3.82 -14.07
N GLY A 103 2.80 3.45 -12.79
CA GLY A 103 3.53 4.24 -11.81
C GLY A 103 2.75 5.44 -11.26
N GLN A 104 1.42 5.45 -11.37
CA GLN A 104 0.55 6.43 -10.74
C GLN A 104 0.14 5.94 -9.34
N ILE A 105 0.02 6.87 -8.39
CA ILE A 105 -0.44 6.55 -7.04
C ILE A 105 -1.89 6.99 -6.91
N TRP A 106 -2.76 6.03 -6.66
CA TRP A 106 -4.18 6.22 -6.43
C TRP A 106 -4.43 6.39 -4.94
N LEU A 107 -5.18 7.43 -4.59
CA LEU A 107 -5.52 7.81 -3.23
C LEU A 107 -7.02 7.60 -3.03
N ALA A 108 -7.39 6.63 -2.20
CA ALA A 108 -8.77 6.47 -1.72
C ALA A 108 -9.01 7.45 -0.58
N LEU A 109 -9.96 8.35 -0.76
CA LEU A 109 -10.25 9.48 0.12
C LEU A 109 -11.66 9.35 0.73
N ASP A 110 -11.96 10.18 1.70
CA ASP A 110 -13.30 10.28 2.29
C ASP A 110 -14.32 11.00 1.39
N ASN A 111 -13.86 11.66 0.32
CA ASN A 111 -14.68 12.39 -0.64
C ASN A 111 -14.56 11.92 -2.10
N GLY A 112 -13.85 10.82 -2.34
CA GLY A 112 -13.65 10.26 -3.69
C GLY A 112 -12.29 9.65 -3.89
N VAL A 113 -11.71 9.87 -5.07
CA VAL A 113 -10.41 9.34 -5.47
C VAL A 113 -9.58 10.43 -6.13
N ASP A 114 -8.32 10.52 -5.73
CA ASP A 114 -7.31 11.31 -6.44
C ASP A 114 -6.22 10.41 -7.01
N ILE A 115 -5.55 10.91 -8.03
CA ILE A 115 -4.42 10.24 -8.66
C ILE A 115 -3.23 11.20 -8.62
N TYR A 116 -2.14 10.74 -8.03
CA TYR A 116 -0.87 11.44 -8.09
C TYR A 116 0.04 10.81 -9.15
N THR A 117 0.62 11.67 -9.99
CA THR A 117 1.57 11.27 -11.03
C THR A 117 2.97 11.71 -10.62
N PRO A 118 3.84 10.80 -10.11
CA PRO A 118 5.16 11.18 -9.62
C PRO A 118 6.04 11.87 -10.67
N ALA A 119 5.99 11.41 -11.93
CA ALA A 119 6.77 11.99 -13.01
C ALA A 119 6.40 13.46 -13.33
N ALA A 120 5.19 13.89 -13.01
CA ALA A 120 4.70 15.25 -13.21
C ALA A 120 4.59 16.07 -11.92
N ASP A 121 4.84 15.45 -10.76
CA ASP A 121 4.63 16.03 -9.40
C ASP A 121 3.26 16.71 -9.29
N ARG A 122 2.19 16.02 -9.70
CA ARG A 122 0.86 16.60 -9.82
C ARG A 122 -0.25 15.66 -9.40
N PHE A 123 -1.25 16.22 -8.72
CA PHE A 123 -2.53 15.57 -8.43
C PHE A 123 -3.55 15.79 -9.54
N ARG A 124 -4.44 14.83 -9.69
CA ARG A 124 -5.63 14.89 -10.55
C ARG A 124 -6.80 14.25 -9.79
N HIS A 125 -7.91 14.97 -9.69
CA HIS A 125 -9.14 14.41 -9.15
C HIS A 125 -9.76 13.45 -10.16
N PHE A 126 -10.29 12.32 -9.69
CA PHE A 126 -10.95 11.32 -10.53
C PHE A 126 -12.41 11.70 -10.78
N ASP A 127 -12.64 12.60 -11.72
CA ASP A 127 -13.96 13.17 -12.05
C ASP A 127 -14.67 12.40 -13.21
N VAL A 128 -14.30 11.16 -13.48
CA VAL A 128 -14.86 10.36 -14.58
C VAL A 128 -16.30 9.97 -14.24
N ARG A 129 -17.15 10.00 -15.27
CA ARG A 129 -18.56 9.64 -15.16
C ARG A 129 -18.91 8.45 -16.03
N THR A 130 -19.86 7.65 -15.57
CA THR A 130 -20.54 6.62 -16.38
C THR A 130 -21.42 7.28 -17.45
N SER A 131 -21.91 6.49 -18.41
CA SER A 131 -22.81 6.97 -19.46
C SER A 131 -24.15 7.54 -18.93
N ASP A 132 -24.60 7.06 -17.77
CA ASP A 132 -25.79 7.54 -17.07
C ASP A 132 -25.50 8.66 -16.05
N GLY A 133 -24.25 9.15 -16.01
CA GLY A 133 -23.82 10.28 -15.20
C GLY A 133 -23.36 9.96 -13.78
N ALA A 134 -23.33 8.69 -13.36
CA ALA A 134 -22.77 8.31 -12.08
C ALA A 134 -21.24 8.58 -12.04
N CYS A 135 -20.73 8.96 -10.87
CA CYS A 135 -19.31 9.17 -10.63
C CYS A 135 -18.93 8.67 -9.25
N VAL A 136 -17.62 8.48 -9.04
CA VAL A 136 -17.09 8.09 -7.73
C VAL A 136 -17.20 9.30 -6.81
N THR A 137 -18.06 9.18 -5.80
CA THR A 137 -18.32 10.23 -4.79
C THR A 137 -18.40 9.60 -3.41
N GLY A 138 -18.12 10.43 -2.40
CA GLY A 138 -18.14 10.00 -1.02
C GLY A 138 -16.93 9.12 -0.67
N GLN A 139 -17.03 8.47 0.48
CA GLN A 139 -15.91 7.70 1.03
C GLN A 139 -15.56 6.50 0.17
N THR A 140 -14.32 6.47 -0.30
CA THR A 140 -13.71 5.33 -0.97
C THR A 140 -12.98 4.46 0.06
N THR A 141 -13.24 3.16 0.04
CA THR A 141 -12.69 2.20 0.99
C THR A 141 -11.48 1.48 0.45
N GLU A 142 -11.47 1.19 -0.87
CA GLU A 142 -10.38 0.47 -1.50
C GLU A 142 -10.23 0.87 -2.98
N VAL A 143 -9.01 0.81 -3.49
CA VAL A 143 -8.68 0.94 -4.91
C VAL A 143 -7.67 -0.15 -5.26
N ILE A 144 -7.96 -0.95 -6.29
CA ILE A 144 -7.06 -2.01 -6.76
C ILE A 144 -6.96 -1.99 -8.28
N GLU A 145 -5.83 -2.44 -8.83
CA GLU A 145 -5.65 -2.75 -10.23
C GLU A 145 -5.73 -4.26 -10.42
N ASP A 146 -6.53 -4.72 -11.38
CA ASP A 146 -6.60 -6.13 -11.74
C ASP A 146 -5.53 -6.53 -12.77
N ARG A 147 -5.53 -7.81 -13.18
CA ARG A 147 -4.53 -8.35 -14.11
C ARG A 147 -4.67 -7.82 -15.52
N GLU A 148 -5.81 -7.31 -15.88
CA GLU A 148 -6.16 -6.70 -17.15
C GLU A 148 -5.78 -5.20 -17.19
N GLY A 149 -5.35 -4.63 -16.03
CA GLY A 149 -5.00 -3.22 -15.86
C GLY A 149 -6.23 -2.32 -15.68
N GLU A 150 -7.38 -2.89 -15.34
CA GLU A 150 -8.57 -2.14 -14.98
C GLU A 150 -8.55 -1.78 -13.49
N ILE A 151 -9.07 -0.61 -13.16
CA ILE A 151 -9.05 -0.09 -11.79
C ILE A 151 -10.43 -0.29 -11.17
N TRP A 152 -10.45 -1.00 -10.05
CA TRP A 152 -11.64 -1.23 -9.26
C TRP A 152 -11.65 -0.31 -8.05
N ILE A 153 -12.76 0.40 -7.82
CA ILE A 153 -12.92 1.39 -6.78
C ILE A 153 -14.14 1.02 -5.95
N ALA A 154 -13.91 0.67 -4.68
CA ALA A 154 -14.96 0.33 -3.72
C ALA A 154 -15.36 1.55 -2.91
N THR A 155 -16.67 1.73 -2.69
CA THR A 155 -17.20 2.88 -1.96
C THR A 155 -18.14 2.46 -0.83
N VAL A 156 -18.34 3.35 0.13
CA VAL A 156 -19.25 3.10 1.27
C VAL A 156 -20.73 3.04 0.84
N ASN A 157 -21.17 3.88 -0.10
CA ASN A 157 -22.59 4.03 -0.40
C ASN A 157 -22.92 4.19 -1.90
N SER A 158 -21.92 4.06 -2.78
CA SER A 158 -22.12 4.31 -4.21
C SER A 158 -21.91 3.05 -5.06
N GLY A 159 -21.63 1.91 -4.41
CA GLY A 159 -21.39 0.63 -5.05
C GLY A 159 -19.92 0.44 -5.44
N LEU A 160 -19.68 -0.46 -6.39
CA LEU A 160 -18.36 -0.81 -6.93
C LEU A 160 -18.21 -0.23 -8.33
N PHE A 161 -17.14 0.52 -8.55
CA PHE A 161 -16.83 1.06 -9.87
C PHE A 161 -15.67 0.28 -10.50
N ARG A 162 -15.72 0.15 -11.84
CA ARG A 162 -14.64 -0.39 -12.67
C ARG A 162 -14.28 0.61 -13.74
N TRP A 163 -13.05 1.06 -13.73
CA TRP A 163 -12.47 1.98 -14.69
C TRP A 163 -11.53 1.27 -15.65
N ASN A 164 -11.81 1.34 -16.94
CA ASN A 164 -10.90 0.89 -17.98
C ASN A 164 -10.11 2.10 -18.52
N PRO A 165 -8.81 2.19 -18.23
CA PRO A 165 -8.02 3.37 -18.63
C PRO A 165 -7.59 3.39 -20.09
N VAL A 166 -7.84 2.31 -20.84
CA VAL A 166 -7.57 2.24 -22.29
C VAL A 166 -8.76 2.79 -23.08
N THR A 167 -9.98 2.40 -22.67
CA THR A 167 -11.23 2.84 -23.32
C THR A 167 -11.82 4.09 -22.68
N GLU A 168 -11.24 4.52 -21.54
CA GLU A 168 -11.76 5.61 -20.71
C GLU A 168 -13.23 5.41 -20.29
N CYS A 169 -13.61 4.14 -20.07
CA CYS A 169 -14.97 3.77 -19.72
C CYS A 169 -15.06 3.47 -18.21
N LEU A 170 -16.01 4.11 -17.53
CA LEU A 170 -16.37 3.83 -16.14
C LEU A 170 -17.69 3.05 -16.11
N THR A 171 -17.70 1.92 -15.41
CA THR A 171 -18.88 1.08 -15.15
C THR A 171 -19.16 1.08 -13.65
N VAL A 172 -20.42 1.11 -13.25
CA VAL A 172 -20.82 1.00 -11.83
C VAL A 172 -21.67 -0.25 -11.62
N TYR A 173 -21.37 -0.97 -10.56
CA TYR A 173 -22.14 -2.11 -10.05
C TYR A 173 -22.82 -1.67 -8.77
N ARG A 174 -24.15 -1.82 -8.72
CA ARG A 174 -24.98 -1.45 -7.56
C ARG A 174 -25.89 -2.58 -7.16
N HIS A 175 -26.31 -2.56 -5.91
CA HIS A 175 -27.36 -3.45 -5.45
C HIS A 175 -28.70 -3.07 -6.10
N VAL A 176 -29.38 -4.07 -6.65
CA VAL A 176 -30.74 -3.94 -7.20
C VAL A 176 -31.65 -4.90 -6.42
N PRO A 177 -32.60 -4.40 -5.63
CA PRO A 177 -33.52 -5.24 -4.89
C PRO A 177 -34.28 -6.21 -5.78
N GLY A 178 -34.19 -7.52 -5.49
CA GLY A 178 -34.86 -8.58 -6.26
C GLY A 178 -34.09 -9.06 -7.49
N ASP A 179 -32.88 -8.56 -7.73
CA ASP A 179 -31.95 -9.05 -8.76
C ASP A 179 -30.78 -9.79 -8.12
N ASP A 180 -30.83 -11.12 -8.13
CA ASP A 180 -29.80 -12.00 -7.55
C ASP A 180 -28.46 -11.94 -8.33
N THR A 181 -28.42 -11.28 -9.48
CA THR A 181 -27.20 -11.07 -10.27
C THR A 181 -26.49 -9.75 -9.94
N SER A 182 -27.13 -8.90 -9.16
CA SER A 182 -26.53 -7.65 -8.65
C SER A 182 -25.62 -7.89 -7.43
N ILE A 183 -24.79 -6.90 -7.09
CA ILE A 183 -23.99 -6.98 -5.84
C ILE A 183 -24.94 -7.01 -4.62
N ALA A 184 -24.50 -7.66 -3.54
CA ALA A 184 -25.35 -7.88 -2.36
C ALA A 184 -25.73 -6.59 -1.64
N GLN A 185 -24.89 -5.55 -1.72
CA GLN A 185 -25.10 -4.23 -1.11
C GLN A 185 -24.17 -3.18 -1.72
N ASP A 186 -24.53 -1.90 -1.63
CA ASP A 186 -23.69 -0.79 -2.13
C ASP A 186 -22.56 -0.39 -1.16
N TYR A 187 -22.59 -0.91 0.06
CA TYR A 187 -21.51 -0.76 1.03
C TYR A 187 -20.45 -1.84 0.79
N ILE A 188 -19.24 -1.40 0.41
CA ILE A 188 -18.11 -2.29 0.17
C ILE A 188 -16.94 -1.84 1.05
N SER A 189 -16.42 -2.75 1.87
CA SER A 189 -15.34 -2.51 2.83
C SER A 189 -14.23 -3.54 2.67
#